data_5299eab7a94cb6b3ee0b07f71ba29dd2
#
_entry.id   5299eab7a94cb6b3ee0b07f71ba29dd2
#
_cell.length_a   1.000
_cell.length_b   1.000
_cell.length_c   1.000
_cell.angle_alpha   90.00
_cell.angle_beta   90.00
_cell.angle_gamma   90.00
#
_symmetry.space_group_name_H-M   'P 1'
#
loop_
_entity.id
_entity.type
_entity.pdbx_description
1 polymer ?
#
loop_
_entity_poly.entity_id
_entity_poly.type
_entity_poly.pdbx_seq_one_letter_code
_entity_poly.pdbx_strand_id
1 'polypeptide(L)'
;MIVKVCGMREPDNIRAVEQTGPDWMGFIFFPHSSRHVSLRPAYLPERCKRVGVFVNEVTPAILQKAEEFDLHYIQLHGTETSEQCLNLKRAGLGVIKVFPIASMSDLKSTVCYENVCDYFLFDTACTGYGGSGKTFDWQVLTAYHGSTPFLLSGGLKPDSCLLYTS
;
A
#
# COMPACT_ATOMS: atom_id res chain seq x y z
N MET A 1 6.47 14.67 -1.94
CA MET A 1 5.54 13.86 -1.11
C MET A 1 4.71 13.01 -2.06
N ILE A 2 4.52 11.71 -1.78
CA ILE A 2 3.70 10.81 -2.61
C ILE A 2 2.30 10.72 -1.99
N VAL A 3 1.26 10.99 -2.77
CA VAL A 3 -0.14 10.86 -2.37
C VAL A 3 -0.75 9.63 -3.04
N LYS A 4 -1.26 8.70 -2.23
CA LYS A 4 -1.92 7.46 -2.71
C LYS A 4 -3.38 7.43 -2.26
N VAL A 5 -4.29 7.26 -3.21
CA VAL A 5 -5.73 7.00 -2.95
C VAL A 5 -6.02 5.52 -3.20
N CYS A 6 -6.65 4.84 -2.23
CA CYS A 6 -6.79 3.39 -2.26
C CYS A 6 -8.23 2.90 -2.17
N GLY A 7 -8.53 1.81 -2.89
CA GLY A 7 -9.83 1.16 -2.91
C GLY A 7 -10.73 1.62 -4.06
N MET A 8 -10.12 1.92 -5.19
CA MET A 8 -10.80 2.33 -6.43
C MET A 8 -11.46 1.13 -7.11
N ARG A 9 -12.69 1.33 -7.64
CA ARG A 9 -13.46 0.28 -8.31
C ARG A 9 -14.26 0.80 -9.51
N GLU A 10 -14.96 1.92 -9.33
CA GLU A 10 -15.90 2.43 -10.31
C GLU A 10 -15.22 3.36 -11.31
N PRO A 11 -15.41 3.18 -12.63
CA PRO A 11 -14.72 3.96 -13.66
C PRO A 11 -14.87 5.48 -13.51
N ASP A 12 -16.08 5.95 -13.20
CA ASP A 12 -16.33 7.38 -13.05
C ASP A 12 -15.67 7.96 -11.81
N ASN A 13 -15.64 7.19 -10.71
CA ASN A 13 -14.91 7.59 -9.51
C ASN A 13 -13.39 7.60 -9.75
N ILE A 14 -12.87 6.63 -10.51
CA ILE A 14 -11.44 6.61 -10.90
C ILE A 14 -11.09 7.87 -11.67
N ARG A 15 -11.90 8.26 -12.68
CA ARG A 15 -11.67 9.50 -13.44
C ARG A 15 -11.72 10.75 -12.56
N ALA A 16 -12.73 10.84 -11.69
CA ALA A 16 -12.87 12.00 -10.81
C ALA A 16 -11.70 12.14 -9.84
N VAL A 17 -11.24 11.03 -9.25
CA VAL A 17 -10.09 11.03 -8.34
C VAL A 17 -8.79 11.32 -9.11
N GLU A 18 -8.62 10.80 -10.33
CA GLU A 18 -7.43 11.08 -11.14
C GLU A 18 -7.28 12.58 -11.45
N GLN A 19 -8.41 13.29 -11.65
CA GLN A 19 -8.40 14.74 -11.85
C GLN A 19 -7.87 15.53 -10.64
N THR A 20 -7.92 14.96 -9.44
CA THR A 20 -7.33 15.59 -8.25
C THR A 20 -5.81 15.47 -8.18
N GLY A 21 -5.19 14.69 -9.08
CA GLY A 21 -3.75 14.59 -9.25
C GLY A 21 -3.03 13.73 -8.19
N PRO A 22 -3.56 12.59 -7.75
CA PRO A 22 -2.79 11.70 -6.88
C PRO A 22 -1.63 11.07 -7.66
N ASP A 23 -0.53 10.77 -6.97
CA ASP A 23 0.60 10.08 -7.58
C ASP A 23 0.27 8.61 -7.84
N TRP A 24 -0.50 7.98 -6.93
CA TRP A 24 -0.83 6.56 -7.00
C TRP A 24 -2.30 6.28 -6.71
N MET A 25 -2.86 5.26 -7.39
CA MET A 25 -4.18 4.69 -7.12
C MET A 25 -4.11 3.21 -6.81
N GLY A 26 -4.80 2.78 -5.74
CA GLY A 26 -4.82 1.42 -5.25
C GLY A 26 -6.11 0.66 -5.60
N PHE A 27 -5.94 -0.58 -6.06
CA PHE A 27 -7.00 -1.56 -6.34
C PHE A 27 -6.85 -2.72 -5.37
N ILE A 28 -7.90 -3.07 -4.62
CA ILE A 28 -7.83 -4.07 -3.56
C ILE A 28 -8.33 -5.41 -4.09
N PHE A 29 -7.46 -6.41 -4.10
CA PHE A 29 -7.77 -7.78 -4.55
C PHE A 29 -8.06 -8.74 -3.39
N PHE A 30 -8.21 -8.24 -2.18
CA PHE A 30 -8.57 -9.05 -1.01
C PHE A 30 -10.10 -9.22 -0.92
N PRO A 31 -10.65 -10.47 -1.08
CA PRO A 31 -12.10 -10.69 -1.21
C PRO A 31 -12.93 -10.26 0.01
N HIS A 32 -12.32 -10.28 1.21
CA HIS A 32 -13.01 -9.85 2.43
C HIS A 32 -13.05 -8.33 2.64
N SER A 33 -12.45 -7.55 1.75
CA SER A 33 -12.54 -6.10 1.80
C SER A 33 -13.86 -5.61 1.20
N SER A 34 -14.54 -4.67 1.88
CA SER A 34 -15.70 -3.97 1.33
C SER A 34 -15.38 -3.16 0.06
N ARG A 35 -14.09 -2.90 -0.20
CA ARG A 35 -13.57 -2.20 -1.38
C ARG A 35 -12.88 -3.15 -2.36
N HIS A 36 -13.18 -4.45 -2.30
CA HIS A 36 -12.64 -5.44 -3.23
C HIS A 36 -13.04 -5.13 -4.67
N VAL A 37 -12.10 -5.22 -5.60
CA VAL A 37 -12.33 -5.16 -7.04
C VAL A 37 -12.21 -6.56 -7.63
N SER A 38 -13.34 -7.11 -8.11
CA SER A 38 -13.38 -8.47 -8.66
C SER A 38 -13.12 -8.50 -10.17
N LEU A 39 -13.54 -7.46 -10.89
CA LEU A 39 -13.40 -7.34 -12.33
C LEU A 39 -12.59 -6.08 -12.67
N ARG A 40 -11.84 -6.15 -13.75
CA ARG A 40 -11.10 -4.99 -14.28
C ARG A 40 -12.12 -3.88 -14.65
N PRO A 41 -12.00 -2.69 -14.07
CA PRO A 41 -12.85 -1.56 -14.44
C PRO A 41 -12.72 -1.21 -15.93
N ALA A 42 -13.78 -0.70 -16.53
CA ALA A 42 -13.75 -0.24 -17.93
C ALA A 42 -12.77 0.93 -18.17
N TYR A 43 -12.35 1.59 -17.09
CA TYR A 43 -11.33 2.62 -17.10
C TYR A 43 -10.31 2.38 -15.98
N LEU A 44 -9.03 2.42 -16.33
CA LEU A 44 -7.91 2.47 -15.39
C LEU A 44 -7.22 3.82 -15.50
N PRO A 45 -6.67 4.37 -14.41
CA PRO A 45 -6.02 5.67 -14.44
C PRO A 45 -4.76 5.64 -15.31
N GLU A 46 -4.54 6.71 -16.06
CA GLU A 46 -3.43 6.85 -17.01
C GLU A 46 -2.33 7.79 -16.50
N ARG A 47 -2.69 8.74 -15.60
CA ARG A 47 -1.81 9.80 -15.12
C ARG A 47 -1.12 9.50 -13.79
N CYS A 48 -1.48 8.41 -13.14
CA CYS A 48 -0.90 8.00 -11.87
C CYS A 48 -0.49 6.53 -11.89
N LYS A 49 0.38 6.11 -10.96
CA LYS A 49 0.79 4.72 -10.84
C LYS A 49 -0.33 3.87 -10.26
N ARG A 50 -0.52 2.67 -10.81
CA ARG A 50 -1.50 1.68 -10.34
C ARG A 50 -0.85 0.73 -9.35
N VAL A 51 -1.49 0.57 -8.19
CA VAL A 51 -1.01 -0.26 -7.08
C VAL A 51 -2.03 -1.36 -6.81
N GLY A 52 -1.64 -2.62 -6.92
CA GLY A 52 -2.47 -3.75 -6.49
C GLY A 52 -2.25 -4.06 -5.01
N VAL A 53 -3.32 -4.17 -4.24
CA VAL A 53 -3.26 -4.51 -2.81
C VAL A 53 -3.71 -5.95 -2.60
N PHE A 54 -2.83 -6.76 -2.01
CA PHE A 54 -3.01 -8.18 -1.77
C PHE A 54 -2.79 -8.52 -0.31
N VAL A 55 -3.43 -9.59 0.15
CA VAL A 55 -3.28 -10.13 1.50
C VAL A 55 -3.06 -11.63 1.41
N ASN A 56 -1.85 -12.08 1.68
CA ASN A 56 -1.43 -13.49 1.68
C ASN A 56 -1.76 -14.25 0.37
N GLU A 57 -1.68 -13.55 -0.76
CA GLU A 57 -1.94 -14.13 -2.07
C GLU A 57 -0.67 -14.79 -2.64
N VAL A 58 -0.84 -15.84 -3.44
CA VAL A 58 0.27 -16.54 -4.08
C VAL A 58 0.85 -15.74 -5.25
N THR A 59 2.16 -15.80 -5.42
CA THR A 59 2.87 -15.00 -6.44
C THR A 59 2.30 -15.15 -7.86
N PRO A 60 1.93 -16.36 -8.37
CA PRO A 60 1.35 -16.46 -9.72
C PRO A 60 0.04 -15.69 -9.89
N ALA A 61 -0.84 -15.69 -8.88
CA ALA A 61 -2.09 -14.93 -8.93
C ALA A 61 -1.84 -13.42 -8.87
N ILE A 62 -0.86 -12.97 -8.08
CA ILE A 62 -0.42 -11.56 -8.06
C ILE A 62 0.08 -11.13 -9.43
N LEU A 63 0.93 -11.94 -10.10
CA LEU A 63 1.47 -11.63 -11.42
C LEU A 63 0.38 -11.57 -12.49
N GLN A 64 -0.59 -12.49 -12.45
CA GLN A 64 -1.74 -12.46 -13.35
C GLN A 64 -2.55 -11.16 -13.19
N LYS A 65 -2.81 -10.73 -11.96
CA LYS A 65 -3.52 -9.47 -11.69
C LYS A 65 -2.66 -8.25 -12.07
N ALA A 66 -1.35 -8.34 -11.91
CA ALA A 66 -0.44 -7.27 -12.31
C ALA A 66 -0.50 -7.04 -13.82
N GLU A 67 -0.53 -8.09 -14.62
CA GLU A 67 -0.70 -8.01 -16.07
C GLU A 67 -2.11 -7.51 -16.44
N GLU A 68 -3.17 -8.10 -15.85
CA GLU A 68 -4.56 -7.73 -16.14
C GLU A 68 -4.86 -6.24 -15.90
N PHE A 69 -4.28 -5.65 -14.84
CA PHE A 69 -4.53 -4.26 -14.43
C PHE A 69 -3.38 -3.30 -14.81
N ASP A 70 -2.35 -3.77 -15.50
CA ASP A 70 -1.11 -3.03 -15.78
C ASP A 70 -0.55 -2.38 -14.49
N LEU A 71 -0.36 -3.17 -13.44
CA LEU A 71 0.10 -2.65 -12.16
C LEU A 71 1.58 -2.26 -12.21
N HIS A 72 1.90 -1.14 -11.55
CA HIS A 72 3.28 -0.67 -11.38
C HIS A 72 3.86 -1.12 -10.05
N TYR A 73 3.01 -1.22 -9.02
CA TYR A 73 3.39 -1.61 -7.67
C TYR A 73 2.46 -2.68 -7.12
N ILE A 74 3.03 -3.54 -6.29
CA ILE A 74 2.30 -4.54 -5.48
C ILE A 74 2.44 -4.15 -4.02
N GLN A 75 1.31 -3.91 -3.36
CA GLN A 75 1.24 -3.68 -1.92
C GLN A 75 0.84 -4.98 -1.23
N LEU A 76 1.72 -5.50 -0.40
CA LEU A 76 1.56 -6.72 0.38
C LEU A 76 1.13 -6.37 1.80
N HIS A 77 -0.11 -6.65 2.14
CA HIS A 77 -0.75 -6.20 3.38
C HIS A 77 -1.01 -7.35 4.38
N GLY A 78 -0.48 -8.52 4.13
CA GLY A 78 -0.56 -9.69 4.99
C GLY A 78 0.77 -10.02 5.67
N THR A 79 1.04 -11.33 5.78
CA THR A 79 2.26 -11.88 6.39
C THR A 79 3.25 -12.40 5.34
N GLU A 80 3.21 -11.84 4.14
CA GLU A 80 4.06 -12.22 3.01
C GLU A 80 5.54 -12.11 3.37
N THR A 81 6.33 -13.08 2.93
CA THR A 81 7.76 -13.18 3.26
C THR A 81 8.63 -12.21 2.45
N SER A 82 9.82 -11.90 2.94
CA SER A 82 10.83 -11.13 2.21
C SER A 82 11.27 -11.80 0.90
N GLU A 83 11.24 -13.15 0.85
CA GLU A 83 11.48 -13.90 -0.38
C GLU A 83 10.40 -13.63 -1.44
N GLN A 84 9.12 -13.59 -1.04
CA GLN A 84 8.04 -13.24 -1.96
C GLN A 84 8.17 -11.80 -2.47
N CYS A 85 8.55 -10.86 -1.61
CA CYS A 85 8.87 -9.48 -2.01
C CYS A 85 9.97 -9.46 -3.08
N LEU A 86 11.06 -10.18 -2.86
CA LEU A 86 12.18 -10.27 -3.78
C LEU A 86 11.78 -10.89 -5.13
N ASN A 87 10.93 -11.93 -5.13
CA ASN A 87 10.45 -12.57 -6.35
C ASN A 87 9.59 -11.62 -7.20
N LEU A 88 8.71 -10.85 -6.57
CA LEU A 88 7.90 -9.83 -7.27
C LEU A 88 8.78 -8.70 -7.83
N LYS A 89 9.79 -8.27 -7.07
CA LYS A 89 10.76 -7.27 -7.54
C LYS A 89 11.57 -7.77 -8.75
N ARG A 90 12.01 -9.04 -8.74
CA ARG A 90 12.68 -9.69 -9.89
C ARG A 90 11.78 -9.80 -11.12
N ALA A 91 10.46 -9.87 -10.94
CA ALA A 91 9.48 -9.83 -12.03
C ALA A 91 9.27 -8.40 -12.60
N GLY A 92 9.99 -7.38 -12.11
CA GLY A 92 9.93 -6.01 -12.61
C GLY A 92 8.86 -5.14 -11.96
N LEU A 93 8.23 -5.60 -10.87
CA LEU A 93 7.20 -4.86 -10.14
C LEU A 93 7.81 -4.10 -8.96
N GLY A 94 7.34 -2.89 -8.71
CA GLY A 94 7.63 -2.20 -7.45
C GLY A 94 6.92 -2.89 -6.28
N VAL A 95 7.57 -2.97 -5.12
CA VAL A 95 7.04 -3.69 -3.96
C VAL A 95 6.90 -2.74 -2.77
N ILE A 96 5.69 -2.72 -2.21
CA ILE A 96 5.32 -1.99 -0.99
C ILE A 96 4.94 -3.02 0.08
N LYS A 97 5.70 -3.11 1.19
CA LYS A 97 5.33 -3.99 2.30
C LYS A 97 4.66 -3.19 3.40
N VAL A 98 3.50 -3.65 3.84
CA VAL A 98 2.75 -3.03 4.94
C VAL A 98 3.19 -3.63 6.28
N PHE A 99 3.38 -2.75 7.26
CA PHE A 99 3.66 -3.10 8.65
C PHE A 99 2.63 -2.42 9.56
N PRO A 100 1.85 -3.20 10.32
CA PRO A 100 1.00 -2.65 11.37
C PRO A 100 1.86 -2.16 12.54
N ILE A 101 1.75 -0.88 12.88
CA ILE A 101 2.55 -0.23 13.91
C ILE A 101 1.66 0.20 15.07
N ALA A 102 2.02 -0.23 16.28
CA ALA A 102 1.46 0.23 17.55
C ALA A 102 2.56 0.78 18.47
N SER A 103 3.80 0.29 18.33
CA SER A 103 4.93 0.60 19.21
C SER A 103 6.27 0.59 18.44
N MET A 104 7.31 1.14 19.05
CA MET A 104 8.67 1.12 18.48
C MET A 104 9.21 -0.30 18.25
N SER A 105 8.76 -1.29 19.03
CA SER A 105 9.20 -2.69 18.85
C SER A 105 8.75 -3.28 17.52
N ASP A 106 7.64 -2.80 16.96
CA ASP A 106 7.07 -3.32 15.70
C ASP A 106 7.98 -2.98 14.51
N LEU A 107 8.74 -1.89 14.60
CA LEU A 107 9.70 -1.49 13.58
C LEU A 107 10.83 -2.52 13.37
N LYS A 108 11.10 -3.38 14.35
CA LYS A 108 12.11 -4.45 14.20
C LYS A 108 11.76 -5.45 13.09
N SER A 109 10.46 -5.60 12.80
CA SER A 109 9.99 -6.50 11.74
C SER A 109 10.38 -6.03 10.34
N THR A 110 10.74 -4.76 10.16
CA THR A 110 11.14 -4.21 8.86
C THR A 110 12.52 -4.68 8.39
N VAL A 111 13.40 -5.05 9.32
CA VAL A 111 14.83 -5.32 9.05
C VAL A 111 15.05 -6.38 7.96
N CYS A 112 14.25 -7.47 7.98
CA CYS A 112 14.39 -8.53 6.98
C CYS A 112 13.78 -8.19 5.61
N TYR A 113 13.14 -7.02 5.47
CA TYR A 113 12.56 -6.53 4.22
C TYR A 113 13.35 -5.36 3.60
N GLU A 114 14.37 -4.86 4.28
CA GLU A 114 15.29 -3.89 3.71
C GLU A 114 15.92 -4.46 2.42
N ASN A 115 16.08 -3.61 1.42
CA ASN A 115 16.63 -3.96 0.10
C ASN A 115 15.75 -4.88 -0.79
N VAL A 116 14.68 -5.48 -0.27
CA VAL A 116 13.75 -6.31 -1.05
C VAL A 116 12.41 -5.63 -1.31
N CYS A 117 12.18 -4.46 -0.72
CA CYS A 117 11.03 -3.60 -0.97
C CYS A 117 11.49 -2.23 -1.48
N ASP A 118 10.63 -1.55 -2.25
CA ASP A 118 10.89 -0.19 -2.71
C ASP A 118 10.32 0.83 -1.73
N TYR A 119 9.25 0.46 -1.03
CA TYR A 119 8.64 1.24 0.03
C TYR A 119 8.13 0.34 1.16
N PHE A 120 8.16 0.86 2.37
CA PHE A 120 7.32 0.36 3.45
C PHE A 120 6.03 1.19 3.53
N LEU A 121 4.97 0.62 4.06
CA LEU A 121 3.78 1.37 4.44
C LEU A 121 3.50 1.08 5.90
N PHE A 122 3.60 2.10 6.74
CA PHE A 122 3.25 2.00 8.15
C PHE A 122 1.76 2.31 8.31
N ASP A 123 1.02 1.34 8.82
CA ASP A 123 -0.42 1.45 9.06
C ASP A 123 -0.73 1.29 10.55
N THR A 124 -1.84 1.84 11.00
CA THR A 124 -2.27 1.66 12.39
C THR A 124 -2.60 0.20 12.65
N ALA A 125 -2.00 -0.39 13.68
CA ALA A 125 -2.33 -1.74 14.11
C ALA A 125 -3.81 -1.85 14.52
N CYS A 126 -4.56 -2.71 13.85
CA CYS A 126 -5.96 -2.97 14.13
C CYS A 126 -6.29 -4.45 13.91
N THR A 127 -7.43 -4.90 14.49
CA THR A 127 -7.95 -6.26 14.30
C THR A 127 -8.63 -6.40 12.95
N GLY A 128 -7.86 -6.30 11.85
CA GLY A 128 -8.34 -6.36 10.46
C GLY A 128 -7.34 -5.69 9.52
N TYR A 129 -7.51 -5.92 8.22
CA TYR A 129 -6.61 -5.37 7.22
C TYR A 129 -7.08 -3.99 6.76
N GLY A 130 -6.67 -2.93 7.49
CA GLY A 130 -6.88 -1.52 7.13
C GLY A 130 -8.29 -0.98 7.40
N GLY A 131 -8.44 0.34 7.29
CA GLY A 131 -9.74 1.03 7.31
C GLY A 131 -10.34 1.31 8.69
N SER A 132 -9.61 1.14 9.79
CA SER A 132 -10.13 1.40 11.15
C SER A 132 -10.40 2.88 11.45
N GLY A 133 -9.86 3.81 10.66
CA GLY A 133 -9.94 5.26 10.91
C GLY A 133 -9.19 5.73 12.17
N LYS A 134 -8.47 4.82 12.85
CA LYS A 134 -7.65 5.14 14.02
C LYS A 134 -6.24 5.54 13.59
N THR A 135 -5.62 6.39 14.37
CA THR A 135 -4.21 6.78 14.24
C THR A 135 -3.39 6.10 15.34
N PHE A 136 -2.13 5.74 15.04
CA PHE A 136 -1.14 5.44 16.08
C PHE A 136 -0.33 6.71 16.39
N ASP A 137 0.45 6.69 17.46
CA ASP A 137 1.37 7.78 17.78
C ASP A 137 2.54 7.75 16.78
N TRP A 138 2.55 8.71 15.86
CA TRP A 138 3.59 8.80 14.81
C TRP A 138 4.98 9.13 15.34
N GLN A 139 5.12 9.58 16.59
CA GLN A 139 6.43 9.71 17.24
C GLN A 139 7.19 8.38 17.31
N VAL A 140 6.48 7.23 17.28
CA VAL A 140 7.08 5.91 17.15
C VAL A 140 8.01 5.83 15.93
N LEU A 141 7.69 6.52 14.84
CA LEU A 141 8.48 6.49 13.60
C LEU A 141 9.84 7.20 13.70
N THR A 142 10.08 8.01 14.75
CA THR A 142 11.41 8.59 15.00
C THR A 142 12.46 7.52 15.29
N ALA A 143 12.03 6.33 15.71
CA ALA A 143 12.89 5.15 15.91
C ALA A 143 13.14 4.34 14.63
N TYR A 144 12.54 4.70 13.50
CA TYR A 144 12.85 4.06 12.22
C TYR A 144 14.14 4.65 11.64
N HIS A 145 15.16 3.83 11.49
CA HIS A 145 16.48 4.20 10.95
C HIS A 145 16.85 3.36 9.72
N GLY A 146 15.87 2.67 9.11
CA GLY A 146 16.10 1.91 7.88
C GLY A 146 16.34 2.82 6.68
N SER A 147 16.83 2.24 5.60
CA SER A 147 17.10 2.95 4.33
C SER A 147 15.90 2.96 3.37
N THR A 148 14.95 2.06 3.56
CA THR A 148 13.77 1.95 2.70
C THR A 148 12.81 3.11 2.99
N PRO A 149 12.44 3.93 1.99
CA PRO A 149 11.49 5.02 2.19
C PRO A 149 10.12 4.46 2.57
N PHE A 150 9.33 5.25 3.31
CA PHE A 150 8.02 4.78 3.75
C PHE A 150 6.87 5.72 3.39
N LEU A 151 5.69 5.12 3.31
CA LEU A 151 4.39 5.75 3.23
C LEU A 151 3.71 5.62 4.59
N LEU A 152 2.84 6.54 4.90
CA LEU A 152 2.06 6.54 6.13
C LEU A 152 0.57 6.35 5.81
N SER A 153 -0.10 5.53 6.61
CA SER A 153 -1.52 5.21 6.48
C SER A 153 -2.17 5.12 7.86
N GLY A 154 -3.49 5.08 7.90
CA GLY A 154 -4.28 4.98 9.12
C GLY A 154 -4.69 6.34 9.69
N GLY A 155 -6.00 6.65 9.61
CA GLY A 155 -6.64 7.80 10.24
C GLY A 155 -6.15 9.17 9.78
N LEU A 156 -5.54 9.27 8.60
CA LEU A 156 -5.13 10.55 8.01
C LEU A 156 -6.34 11.45 7.80
N LYS A 157 -6.25 12.69 8.25
CA LYS A 157 -7.26 13.75 8.11
C LYS A 157 -6.62 15.00 7.55
N PRO A 158 -7.38 15.94 6.97
CA PRO A 158 -6.83 17.21 6.48
C PRO A 158 -5.97 17.93 7.53
N ASP A 159 -6.38 17.90 8.78
CA ASP A 159 -5.70 18.57 9.90
C ASP A 159 -4.40 17.85 10.30
N SER A 160 -4.26 16.56 9.99
CA SER A 160 -3.05 15.79 10.32
C SER A 160 -1.89 16.04 9.37
N CYS A 161 -2.15 16.59 8.17
CA CYS A 161 -1.10 16.91 7.20
C CYS A 161 -0.10 17.96 7.71
N LEU A 162 -0.50 18.83 8.61
CA LEU A 162 0.37 19.84 9.21
C LEU A 162 1.44 19.26 10.16
N LEU A 163 1.26 18.05 10.64
CA LEU A 163 2.21 17.37 11.53
C LEU A 163 3.40 16.74 10.77
N TYR A 164 3.37 16.70 9.43
CA TYR A 164 4.41 16.10 8.58
C TYR A 164 5.36 17.11 7.93
N THR A 165 5.11 18.37 8.08
CA THR A 165 5.89 19.45 7.42
C THR A 165 6.84 20.19 8.35
N SER A 166 6.98 19.75 9.59
CA SER A 166 7.89 20.35 10.58
C SER A 166 9.08 19.48 10.89
#